data_7a77f2af1ef66e0383c549e522789324
#
_entry.id   7a77f2af1ef66e0383c549e522789324
#
_cell.length_a   1.000
_cell.length_b   1.000
_cell.length_c   1.000
_cell.angle_alpha   90.00
_cell.angle_beta   90.00
_cell.angle_gamma   90.00
#
_symmetry.space_group_name_H-M   'P 1'
#
loop_
_entity.id
_entity.type
_entity.pdbx_description
1 polymer ?
#
loop_
_entity_poly.entity_id
_entity_poly.type
_entity_poly.pdbx_seq_one_letter_code
_entity_poly.pdbx_strand_id
1 'polypeptide(L)'
;HSGAVIGSDGFGFATVSDRHHKIPQIGTVIIEDNVEIGANTTVDRATTSNGATIIKRGTKIDNLVQIAHNVIIGEDCRITAQTAIAGSTEVKNRVTFAGQSGVSGHLTIGEDSVILARGGVTKDLPPKSYVSGFPAIPHSKDLRIQASMHKLPDVLNQISELEKKVTELEEKLAELNKIPQT
;
A
#
# COMPACT_ATOMS: atom_id res chain seq x y z
N HIS A 1 -8.43 -12.07 -21.48
CA HIS A 1 -7.33 -12.26 -22.42
C HIS A 1 -6.56 -13.54 -22.11
N SER A 2 -5.64 -13.92 -23.02
CA SER A 2 -4.87 -15.17 -22.94
C SER A 2 -4.10 -15.30 -21.63
N GLY A 3 -4.14 -16.49 -21.03
CA GLY A 3 -3.43 -16.78 -19.79
C GLY A 3 -4.06 -16.19 -18.53
N ALA A 4 -5.18 -15.48 -18.61
CA ALA A 4 -5.90 -15.07 -17.40
C ALA A 4 -6.41 -16.29 -16.63
N VAL A 5 -6.17 -16.32 -15.31
CA VAL A 5 -6.57 -17.42 -14.43
C VAL A 5 -7.63 -16.90 -13.45
N ILE A 6 -8.82 -17.49 -13.51
CA ILE A 6 -9.94 -17.11 -12.66
C ILE A 6 -10.26 -18.24 -11.69
N GLY A 7 -10.26 -17.95 -10.39
CA GLY A 7 -10.60 -18.90 -9.33
C GLY A 7 -9.47 -19.82 -8.92
N SER A 8 -8.22 -19.38 -9.06
CA SER A 8 -7.09 -20.03 -8.40
C SER A 8 -7.23 -19.97 -6.88
N ASP A 9 -6.56 -20.87 -6.19
CA ASP A 9 -6.54 -20.84 -4.73
C ASP A 9 -5.83 -19.59 -4.21
N GLY A 10 -6.44 -18.89 -3.27
CA GLY A 10 -5.80 -17.81 -2.56
C GLY A 10 -4.63 -18.30 -1.69
N PHE A 11 -3.72 -17.38 -1.37
CA PHE A 11 -2.56 -17.65 -0.52
C PHE A 11 -2.96 -17.67 0.96
N GLY A 12 -3.47 -18.82 1.42
CA GLY A 12 -3.91 -19.03 2.79
C GLY A 12 -3.20 -20.21 3.43
N PHE A 13 -2.39 -19.97 4.46
CA PHE A 13 -1.68 -20.99 5.22
C PHE A 13 -1.71 -20.68 6.71
N ALA A 14 -1.90 -21.70 7.54
CA ALA A 14 -1.67 -21.64 8.97
C ALA A 14 -0.28 -22.20 9.30
N THR A 15 0.49 -21.52 10.14
CA THR A 15 1.78 -22.02 10.60
C THR A 15 1.62 -22.70 11.94
N VAL A 16 1.94 -23.99 12.00
CA VAL A 16 1.91 -24.80 13.21
C VAL A 16 3.23 -25.53 13.34
N SER A 17 3.96 -25.36 14.43
CA SER A 17 5.28 -25.95 14.66
C SER A 17 6.24 -25.77 13.47
N ASP A 18 6.40 -24.53 13.01
CA ASP A 18 7.25 -24.10 11.90
C ASP A 18 6.93 -24.72 10.52
N ARG A 19 5.74 -25.31 10.39
CA ARG A 19 5.26 -25.89 9.11
C ARG A 19 4.00 -25.17 8.63
N HIS A 20 3.92 -24.96 7.32
CA HIS A 20 2.77 -24.34 6.68
C HIS A 20 1.72 -25.39 6.30
N HIS A 21 0.52 -25.22 6.84
CA HIS A 21 -0.65 -26.04 6.53
C HIS A 21 -1.60 -25.21 5.67
N LYS A 22 -1.95 -25.74 4.49
CA LYS A 22 -2.85 -25.03 3.57
C LYS A 22 -4.24 -24.88 4.17
N ILE A 23 -4.80 -23.69 4.09
CA ILE A 23 -6.21 -23.42 4.35
C ILE A 23 -6.95 -23.62 3.02
N PRO A 24 -7.89 -24.58 2.92
CA PRO A 24 -8.65 -24.79 1.69
C PRO A 24 -9.37 -23.51 1.24
N GLN A 25 -9.35 -23.26 -0.06
CA GLN A 25 -10.02 -22.13 -0.67
C GLN A 25 -11.23 -22.66 -1.43
N ILE A 26 -12.44 -22.51 -0.85
CA ILE A 26 -13.67 -23.17 -1.31
C ILE A 26 -14.78 -22.19 -1.72
N GLY A 27 -14.47 -20.89 -1.74
CA GLY A 27 -15.38 -19.86 -2.21
C GLY A 27 -15.36 -19.71 -3.74
N THR A 28 -15.90 -18.62 -4.23
CA THR A 28 -16.06 -18.37 -5.67
C THR A 28 -15.47 -17.04 -6.11
N VAL A 29 -15.50 -16.79 -7.42
CA VAL A 29 -15.24 -15.49 -8.05
C VAL A 29 -16.51 -15.06 -8.78
N ILE A 30 -16.89 -13.79 -8.65
CA ILE A 30 -17.99 -13.17 -9.36
C ILE A 30 -17.42 -12.03 -10.21
N ILE A 31 -17.66 -12.10 -11.51
CA ILE A 31 -17.26 -11.07 -12.47
C ILE A 31 -18.54 -10.56 -13.12
N GLU A 32 -18.80 -9.28 -12.95
CA GLU A 32 -20.00 -8.63 -13.49
C GLU A 32 -19.81 -8.21 -14.96
N ASP A 33 -20.84 -7.57 -15.53
CA ASP A 33 -20.89 -7.17 -16.94
C ASP A 33 -19.80 -6.17 -17.32
N ASN A 34 -19.35 -6.23 -18.56
CA ASN A 34 -18.38 -5.31 -19.16
C ASN A 34 -17.03 -5.23 -18.44
N VAL A 35 -16.66 -6.23 -17.64
CA VAL A 35 -15.32 -6.37 -17.07
C VAL A 35 -14.36 -6.89 -18.14
N GLU A 36 -13.15 -6.33 -18.17
CA GLU A 36 -12.07 -6.81 -19.01
C GLU A 36 -10.88 -7.21 -18.15
N ILE A 37 -10.30 -8.39 -18.42
CA ILE A 37 -9.17 -8.95 -17.64
C ILE A 37 -8.02 -9.25 -18.60
N GLY A 38 -6.91 -8.57 -18.37
CA GLY A 38 -5.70 -8.63 -19.18
C GLY A 38 -4.98 -9.98 -19.12
N ALA A 39 -4.01 -10.15 -20.00
CA ALA A 39 -3.25 -11.38 -20.15
C ALA A 39 -2.45 -11.72 -18.88
N ASN A 40 -2.44 -13.01 -18.50
CA ASN A 40 -1.74 -13.53 -17.34
C ASN A 40 -2.10 -12.84 -16.01
N THR A 41 -3.27 -12.23 -15.93
CA THR A 41 -3.84 -11.72 -14.67
C THR A 41 -4.45 -12.89 -13.90
N THR A 42 -4.24 -12.91 -12.58
CA THR A 42 -4.80 -13.92 -11.68
C THR A 42 -5.82 -13.32 -10.73
N VAL A 43 -6.97 -13.97 -10.61
CA VAL A 43 -8.04 -13.63 -9.68
C VAL A 43 -8.32 -14.84 -8.79
N ASP A 44 -7.95 -14.75 -7.54
CA ASP A 44 -8.11 -15.85 -6.58
C ASP A 44 -9.56 -15.96 -6.10
N ARG A 45 -10.00 -17.19 -5.85
CA ARG A 45 -11.32 -17.44 -5.21
C ARG A 45 -11.31 -17.03 -3.76
N ALA A 46 -12.49 -16.80 -3.19
CA ALA A 46 -12.63 -16.56 -1.77
C ALA A 46 -12.35 -17.80 -0.92
N THR A 47 -12.02 -17.59 0.35
CA THR A 47 -11.63 -18.65 1.27
C THR A 47 -12.83 -19.53 1.69
N THR A 48 -14.01 -18.95 1.97
CA THR A 48 -15.17 -19.67 2.52
C THR A 48 -16.21 -19.98 1.45
N SER A 49 -16.99 -21.03 1.63
CA SER A 49 -18.00 -21.51 0.67
C SER A 49 -19.11 -20.48 0.35
N ASN A 50 -19.40 -19.58 1.26
CA ASN A 50 -20.35 -18.48 1.06
C ASN A 50 -19.69 -17.15 0.72
N GLY A 51 -18.37 -17.14 0.54
CA GLY A 51 -17.59 -15.96 0.17
C GLY A 51 -17.36 -15.87 -1.34
N ALA A 52 -17.10 -14.64 -1.82
CA ALA A 52 -16.73 -14.39 -3.19
C ALA A 52 -15.63 -13.32 -3.27
N THR A 53 -14.72 -13.47 -4.24
CA THR A 53 -13.94 -12.37 -4.79
C THR A 53 -14.76 -11.73 -5.88
N ILE A 54 -14.98 -10.41 -5.85
CA ILE A 54 -15.97 -9.75 -6.69
C ILE A 54 -15.28 -8.65 -7.52
N ILE A 55 -15.54 -8.67 -8.82
CA ILE A 55 -15.14 -7.59 -9.73
C ILE A 55 -16.41 -7.03 -10.34
N LYS A 56 -16.74 -5.79 -9.99
CA LYS A 56 -17.98 -5.16 -10.41
C LYS A 56 -17.87 -4.60 -11.83
N ARG A 57 -19.04 -4.31 -12.38
CA ARG A 57 -19.22 -3.94 -13.78
C ARG A 57 -18.31 -2.80 -14.23
N GLY A 58 -17.96 -2.82 -15.52
CA GLY A 58 -17.19 -1.76 -16.18
C GLY A 58 -15.71 -1.74 -15.87
N THR A 59 -15.25 -2.43 -14.82
CA THR A 59 -13.84 -2.43 -14.38
C THR A 59 -12.91 -3.00 -15.44
N LYS A 60 -11.77 -2.34 -15.65
CA LYS A 60 -10.71 -2.73 -16.57
C LYS A 60 -9.43 -3.08 -15.82
N ILE A 61 -8.99 -4.31 -16.03
CA ILE A 61 -7.79 -4.88 -15.41
C ILE A 61 -6.80 -5.22 -16.50
N ASP A 62 -5.61 -4.66 -16.40
CA ASP A 62 -4.52 -4.85 -17.35
C ASP A 62 -3.78 -6.18 -17.11
N ASN A 63 -2.71 -6.39 -17.84
CA ASN A 63 -1.91 -7.62 -17.80
C ASN A 63 -1.12 -7.77 -16.49
N LEU A 64 -0.86 -9.02 -16.08
CA LEU A 64 0.01 -9.36 -14.95
C LEU A 64 -0.47 -8.75 -13.60
N VAL A 65 -1.76 -8.59 -13.43
CA VAL A 65 -2.35 -8.11 -12.17
C VAL A 65 -2.68 -9.30 -11.26
N GLN A 66 -2.48 -9.13 -9.95
CA GLN A 66 -2.90 -10.09 -8.93
C GLN A 66 -4.06 -9.52 -8.12
N ILE A 67 -5.21 -10.18 -8.17
CA ILE A 67 -6.36 -9.93 -7.29
C ILE A 67 -6.46 -11.11 -6.33
N ALA A 68 -6.16 -10.88 -5.05
CA ALA A 68 -6.16 -11.93 -4.05
C ALA A 68 -7.59 -12.30 -3.56
N HIS A 69 -7.66 -13.34 -2.73
CA HIS A 69 -8.91 -13.88 -2.20
C HIS A 69 -9.76 -12.84 -1.45
N ASN A 70 -11.06 -12.94 -1.56
CA ASN A 70 -12.03 -12.09 -0.86
C ASN A 70 -11.93 -10.58 -1.18
N VAL A 71 -11.22 -10.20 -2.24
CA VAL A 71 -11.15 -8.81 -2.69
C VAL A 71 -12.47 -8.42 -3.35
N ILE A 72 -12.91 -7.19 -3.10
CA ILE A 72 -14.06 -6.58 -3.79
C ILE A 72 -13.55 -5.37 -4.57
N ILE A 73 -13.68 -5.42 -5.90
CA ILE A 73 -13.38 -4.29 -6.79
C ILE A 73 -14.69 -3.64 -7.19
N GLY A 74 -14.80 -2.34 -6.98
CA GLY A 74 -15.94 -1.51 -7.32
C GLY A 74 -16.18 -1.37 -8.83
N GLU A 75 -17.17 -0.55 -9.19
CA GLU A 75 -17.53 -0.28 -10.58
C GLU A 75 -16.52 0.67 -11.24
N ASP A 76 -16.30 0.50 -12.55
CA ASP A 76 -15.52 1.40 -13.41
C ASP A 76 -14.11 1.70 -12.91
N CYS A 77 -13.50 0.77 -12.16
CA CYS A 77 -12.12 0.87 -11.74
C CYS A 77 -11.14 0.63 -12.89
N ARG A 78 -9.94 1.20 -12.79
CA ARG A 78 -8.83 0.97 -13.73
C ARG A 78 -7.62 0.47 -12.96
N ILE A 79 -7.19 -0.74 -13.26
CA ILE A 79 -6.08 -1.41 -12.58
C ILE A 79 -5.03 -1.75 -13.62
N THR A 80 -3.95 -0.98 -13.65
CA THR A 80 -2.91 -1.14 -14.67
C THR A 80 -1.88 -2.21 -14.30
N ALA A 81 -1.04 -2.54 -15.26
CA ALA A 81 -0.16 -3.71 -15.22
C ALA A 81 0.69 -3.85 -13.95
N GLN A 82 0.86 -5.09 -13.53
CA GLN A 82 1.68 -5.48 -12.37
C GLN A 82 1.20 -4.91 -11.03
N THR A 83 -0.05 -4.48 -10.94
CA THR A 83 -0.67 -4.12 -9.65
C THR A 83 -1.00 -5.37 -8.85
N ALA A 84 -0.78 -5.33 -7.53
CA ALA A 84 -1.17 -6.39 -6.61
C ALA A 84 -2.12 -5.88 -5.53
N ILE A 85 -3.29 -6.50 -5.41
CA ILE A 85 -4.28 -6.19 -4.39
C ILE A 85 -4.40 -7.38 -3.45
N ALA A 86 -3.96 -7.21 -2.21
CA ALA A 86 -3.92 -8.27 -1.21
C ALA A 86 -5.31 -8.61 -0.67
N GLY A 87 -5.43 -9.78 -0.05
CA GLY A 87 -6.69 -10.39 0.33
C GLY A 87 -7.57 -9.54 1.24
N SER A 88 -8.87 -9.70 1.08
CA SER A 88 -9.91 -9.01 1.86
C SER A 88 -9.90 -7.47 1.77
N THR A 89 -9.28 -6.93 0.72
CA THR A 89 -9.29 -5.49 0.43
C THR A 89 -10.57 -5.11 -0.28
N GLU A 90 -11.17 -3.99 0.09
CA GLU A 90 -12.32 -3.42 -0.58
C GLU A 90 -11.92 -2.15 -1.35
N VAL A 91 -12.01 -2.20 -2.67
CA VAL A 91 -11.81 -1.06 -3.56
C VAL A 91 -13.18 -0.51 -3.96
N LYS A 92 -13.45 0.74 -3.66
CA LYS A 92 -14.69 1.41 -4.02
C LYS A 92 -14.71 1.79 -5.51
N ASN A 93 -15.75 2.48 -5.97
CA ASN A 93 -15.94 2.75 -7.39
C ASN A 93 -14.93 3.75 -7.97
N ARG A 94 -14.63 3.63 -9.26
CA ARG A 94 -13.82 4.57 -10.07
C ARG A 94 -12.39 4.81 -9.54
N VAL A 95 -11.85 3.85 -8.81
CA VAL A 95 -10.47 3.91 -8.33
C VAL A 95 -9.51 3.58 -9.47
N THR A 96 -8.39 4.31 -9.53
CA THR A 96 -7.33 4.07 -10.51
C THR A 96 -6.04 3.64 -9.80
N PHE A 97 -5.52 2.49 -10.20
CA PHE A 97 -4.20 2.00 -9.83
C PHE A 97 -3.27 2.14 -11.03
N ALA A 98 -2.23 2.94 -10.89
CA ALA A 98 -1.16 3.00 -11.89
C ALA A 98 -0.18 1.83 -11.72
N GLY A 99 0.61 1.57 -12.76
CA GLY A 99 1.43 0.36 -12.86
C GLY A 99 2.35 0.09 -11.68
N GLN A 100 2.54 -1.19 -11.37
CA GLN A 100 3.39 -1.67 -10.28
C GLN A 100 2.98 -1.15 -8.89
N SER A 101 1.75 -0.72 -8.69
CA SER A 101 1.24 -0.35 -7.38
C SER A 101 0.82 -1.56 -6.56
N GLY A 102 0.67 -1.38 -5.24
CA GLY A 102 0.27 -2.47 -4.35
C GLY A 102 -0.56 -1.98 -3.17
N VAL A 103 -1.41 -2.87 -2.66
CA VAL A 103 -2.25 -2.59 -1.49
C VAL A 103 -2.13 -3.74 -0.50
N SER A 104 -1.89 -3.40 0.76
CA SER A 104 -1.92 -4.37 1.87
C SER A 104 -3.33 -4.92 2.10
N GLY A 105 -3.42 -6.12 2.69
CA GLY A 105 -4.70 -6.76 2.95
C GLY A 105 -5.59 -6.04 3.95
N HIS A 106 -6.90 -6.33 3.87
CA HIS A 106 -7.92 -5.85 4.81
C HIS A 106 -8.10 -4.32 4.84
N LEU A 107 -7.81 -3.64 3.73
CA LEU A 107 -7.95 -2.19 3.62
C LEU A 107 -9.17 -1.79 2.80
N THR A 108 -9.63 -0.57 3.03
CA THR A 108 -10.65 0.08 2.20
C THR A 108 -10.02 1.22 1.40
N ILE A 109 -10.20 1.20 0.08
CA ILE A 109 -9.77 2.27 -0.82
C ILE A 109 -11.01 3.05 -1.24
N GLY A 110 -11.11 4.30 -0.78
CA GLY A 110 -12.24 5.18 -1.06
C GLY A 110 -12.42 5.49 -2.55
N GLU A 111 -13.66 5.75 -2.94
CA GLU A 111 -14.04 6.02 -4.32
C GLU A 111 -13.29 7.22 -4.93
N ASP A 112 -13.14 7.23 -6.25
CA ASP A 112 -12.45 8.29 -7.00
C ASP A 112 -10.98 8.49 -6.63
N SER A 113 -10.37 7.54 -5.90
CA SER A 113 -8.96 7.62 -5.51
C SER A 113 -8.03 7.21 -6.64
N VAL A 114 -6.82 7.80 -6.63
CA VAL A 114 -5.76 7.50 -7.60
C VAL A 114 -4.49 7.12 -6.84
N ILE A 115 -4.01 5.92 -7.10
CA ILE A 115 -2.73 5.41 -6.62
C ILE A 115 -1.74 5.49 -7.78
N LEU A 116 -0.73 6.33 -7.66
CA LEU A 116 0.29 6.50 -8.70
C LEU A 116 1.22 5.29 -8.80
N ALA A 117 1.98 5.25 -9.89
CA ALA A 117 2.89 4.14 -10.17
C ALA A 117 3.83 3.84 -8.99
N ARG A 118 3.96 2.54 -8.66
CA ARG A 118 4.71 2.02 -7.53
C ARG A 118 4.23 2.52 -6.16
N GLY A 119 3.04 3.11 -6.08
CA GLY A 119 2.44 3.49 -4.80
C GLY A 119 2.12 2.26 -3.96
N GLY A 120 2.64 2.21 -2.73
CA GLY A 120 2.35 1.16 -1.75
C GLY A 120 1.35 1.65 -0.71
N VAL A 121 0.13 1.13 -0.73
CA VAL A 121 -0.91 1.51 0.22
C VAL A 121 -0.89 0.58 1.42
N THR A 122 -0.65 1.13 2.60
CA THR A 122 -0.52 0.37 3.86
C THR A 122 -1.58 0.73 4.91
N LYS A 123 -2.53 1.59 4.57
CA LYS A 123 -3.65 2.01 5.41
C LYS A 123 -4.83 2.43 4.55
N ASP A 124 -6.02 2.49 5.14
CA ASP A 124 -7.23 2.95 4.46
C ASP A 124 -7.03 4.32 3.80
N LEU A 125 -7.60 4.48 2.62
CA LEU A 125 -7.62 5.74 1.89
C LEU A 125 -9.04 6.31 1.88
N PRO A 126 -9.24 7.55 2.32
CA PRO A 126 -10.51 8.23 2.17
C PRO A 126 -10.84 8.46 0.68
N PRO A 127 -12.11 8.71 0.33
CA PRO A 127 -12.50 9.04 -1.04
C PRO A 127 -11.68 10.20 -1.62
N LYS A 128 -11.44 10.15 -2.95
CA LYS A 128 -10.70 11.18 -3.71
C LYS A 128 -9.24 11.38 -3.27
N SER A 129 -8.65 10.35 -2.67
CA SER A 129 -7.22 10.37 -2.34
C SER A 129 -6.35 10.34 -3.59
N TYR A 130 -5.27 11.12 -3.59
CA TYR A 130 -4.26 11.12 -4.63
C TYR A 130 -2.90 10.82 -3.99
N VAL A 131 -2.43 9.58 -4.10
CA VAL A 131 -1.27 9.09 -3.36
C VAL A 131 -0.17 8.58 -4.29
N SER A 132 1.09 8.78 -3.86
CA SER A 132 2.27 8.33 -4.59
C SER A 132 3.32 7.77 -3.63
N GLY A 133 4.20 6.95 -4.16
CA GLY A 133 5.49 6.60 -3.59
C GLY A 133 6.45 6.33 -4.74
N PHE A 134 7.71 6.70 -4.61
CA PHE A 134 8.73 6.50 -5.65
C PHE A 134 8.68 7.45 -6.86
N PRO A 135 8.86 8.76 -6.79
CA PRO A 135 9.21 9.49 -8.00
C PRO A 135 10.62 9.09 -8.45
N ALA A 136 10.80 8.80 -9.75
CA ALA A 136 12.14 8.67 -10.33
C ALA A 136 12.81 10.04 -10.36
N ILE A 137 14.01 10.13 -9.79
CA ILE A 137 14.83 11.33 -9.75
C ILE A 137 16.21 11.03 -10.32
N PRO A 138 17.04 12.03 -10.71
CA PRO A 138 18.41 11.79 -11.17
C PRO A 138 19.19 10.92 -10.18
N HIS A 139 19.87 9.87 -10.68
CA HIS A 139 20.53 8.85 -9.86
C HIS A 139 21.50 9.44 -8.82
N SER A 140 22.30 10.45 -9.19
CA SER A 140 23.19 11.14 -8.25
C SER A 140 22.47 11.86 -7.11
N LYS A 141 21.23 12.32 -7.35
CA LYS A 141 20.39 12.93 -6.32
C LYS A 141 19.80 11.84 -5.41
N ASP A 142 19.35 10.72 -5.99
CA ASP A 142 18.82 9.58 -5.25
C ASP A 142 19.86 9.02 -4.28
N LEU A 143 21.08 8.76 -4.72
CA LEU A 143 22.16 8.28 -3.86
C LEU A 143 22.43 9.22 -2.67
N ARG A 144 22.39 10.53 -2.89
CA ARG A 144 22.55 11.52 -1.81
C ARG A 144 21.40 11.47 -0.80
N ILE A 145 20.17 11.35 -1.29
CA ILE A 145 18.99 11.23 -0.42
C ILE A 145 19.08 9.97 0.42
N GLN A 146 19.38 8.81 -0.19
CA GLN A 146 19.52 7.54 0.52
C GLN A 146 20.61 7.62 1.60
N ALA A 147 21.79 8.16 1.27
CA ALA A 147 22.87 8.35 2.23
C ALA A 147 22.48 9.28 3.40
N SER A 148 21.67 10.31 3.13
CA SER A 148 21.15 11.20 4.18
C SER A 148 20.11 10.53 5.06
N MET A 149 19.21 9.72 4.48
CA MET A 149 18.21 8.96 5.23
C MET A 149 18.85 8.00 6.24
N HIS A 150 19.94 7.34 5.88
CA HIS A 150 20.68 6.48 6.80
C HIS A 150 21.28 7.22 8.01
N LYS A 151 21.62 8.50 7.86
CA LYS A 151 22.17 9.33 8.94
C LYS A 151 21.08 10.03 9.78
N LEU A 152 19.85 10.04 9.33
CA LEU A 152 18.77 10.78 9.97
C LEU A 152 18.55 10.44 11.44
N PRO A 153 18.61 9.16 11.89
CA PRO A 153 18.47 8.83 13.31
C PRO A 153 19.55 9.50 14.17
N ASP A 154 20.81 9.51 13.70
CA ASP A 154 21.93 10.13 14.42
C ASP A 154 21.78 11.65 14.47
N VAL A 155 21.33 12.26 13.38
CA VAL A 155 21.07 13.72 13.32
C VAL A 155 19.94 14.11 14.29
N LEU A 156 18.88 13.33 14.41
CA LEU A 156 17.81 13.59 15.37
C LEU A 156 18.32 13.52 16.82
N ASN A 157 19.18 12.57 17.15
CA ASN A 157 19.82 12.49 18.47
C ASN A 157 20.70 13.72 18.74
N GLN A 158 21.51 14.15 17.77
CA GLN A 158 22.35 15.34 17.89
C GLN A 158 21.51 16.61 18.09
N ILE A 159 20.36 16.74 17.39
CA ILE A 159 19.44 17.86 17.59
C ILE A 159 18.94 17.88 19.04
N SER A 160 18.47 16.74 19.54
CA SER A 160 17.98 16.64 20.93
C SER A 160 19.07 17.00 21.98
N GLU A 161 20.32 16.61 21.76
CA GLU A 161 21.44 17.01 22.61
C GLU A 161 21.73 18.51 22.52
N LEU A 162 21.65 19.08 21.33
CA LEU A 162 21.84 20.52 21.14
C LEU A 162 20.73 21.34 21.80
N GLU A 163 19.47 20.90 21.69
CA GLU A 163 18.34 21.54 22.39
C GLU A 163 18.55 21.57 23.91
N LYS A 164 19.00 20.46 24.51
CA LYS A 164 19.35 20.42 25.96
C LYS A 164 20.44 21.40 26.31
N LYS A 165 21.50 21.46 25.50
CA LYS A 165 22.62 22.40 25.73
C LYS A 165 22.18 23.85 25.61
N VAL A 166 21.30 24.17 24.66
CA VAL A 166 20.76 25.52 24.51
C VAL A 166 19.98 25.91 25.76
N THR A 167 19.08 25.03 26.23
CA THR A 167 18.29 25.28 27.46
C THR A 167 19.22 25.51 28.68
N GLU A 168 20.23 24.69 28.86
CA GLU A 168 21.22 24.87 29.95
C GLU A 168 22.00 26.19 29.86
N LEU A 169 22.32 26.65 28.62
CA LEU A 169 23.02 27.89 28.43
C LEU A 169 22.10 29.11 28.68
N GLU A 170 20.82 29.02 28.28
CA GLU A 170 19.81 30.05 28.55
C GLU A 170 19.57 30.21 30.05
N GLU A 171 19.50 29.10 30.82
CA GLU A 171 19.37 29.13 32.26
C GLU A 171 20.59 29.80 32.92
N LYS A 172 21.82 29.43 32.54
CA LYS A 172 23.04 30.04 33.01
C LYS A 172 23.14 31.53 32.70
N LEU A 173 22.71 31.92 31.50
CA LEU A 173 22.67 33.32 31.10
C LEU A 173 21.66 34.11 31.92
N ALA A 174 20.52 33.53 32.21
CA ALA A 174 19.49 34.14 33.05
C ALA A 174 19.97 34.31 34.51
N GLU A 175 20.76 33.39 35.02
CA GLU A 175 21.40 33.49 36.34
C GLU A 175 22.45 34.60 36.39
N LEU A 176 23.32 34.68 35.39
CA LEU A 176 24.36 35.72 35.30
C LEU A 176 23.76 37.14 35.21
N ASN A 177 22.62 37.29 34.48
CA ASN A 177 21.93 38.57 34.36
C ASN A 177 21.22 39.01 35.66
N LYS A 178 21.04 38.15 36.65
CA LYS A 178 20.49 38.46 37.98
C LYS A 178 21.51 38.99 38.97
N ILE A 179 22.84 38.93 38.63
CA ILE A 179 23.88 39.46 39.49
C ILE A 179 23.91 40.99 39.37
N PRO A 180 23.68 41.78 40.42
CA PRO A 180 23.74 43.23 40.34
C PRO A 180 25.17 43.67 39.94
N GLN A 181 25.24 44.49 38.89
CA GLN A 181 26.50 45.19 38.58
C GLN A 181 26.75 46.22 39.66
N THR A 182 27.68 45.90 40.56
CA THR A 182 28.18 46.84 41.58
C THR A 182 29.12 47.86 40.96
#